data_4edf2d8bdecc1a753057283784650bd9
#
_entry.id   4edf2d8bdecc1a753057283784650bd9
#
_cell.length_a   1.000
_cell.length_b   1.000
_cell.length_c   1.000
_cell.angle_alpha   90.00
_cell.angle_beta   90.00
_cell.angle_gamma   90.00
#
_symmetry.space_group_name_H-M   'P 1'
#
loop_
_entity.id
_entity.type
_entity.pdbx_description
1 polymer ?
#
loop_
_entity_poly.entity_id
_entity_poly.type
_entity_poly.pdbx_seq_one_letter_code
_entity_poly.pdbx_strand_id
1 'polypeptide(L)'
;MTDQTFADPASSVEETPGIPEQTKARLRHILSGGQRHSAGAVQLIGLGTLRDRLGNRWDIVKERIYEQTERLFDRHLPPSDVWLRADDANYLVVFATLDRQAAELICGRIVSELHRLMLGNSDTSQITVRSIVTELDGNIAVEAMRLDQLIARAAQQGTASSQSEAADAGDARTGPAADVREGGSFHPTICYRPVFDTSHKVLSTYVCHADEETKRILNALSTDDARSEDYRFRTDMELLSQSIEIYEELYKNSFRYIQNLTVSLSTLSIGRHRREYLARCHSIPSHLIPFIVFVIEGVPTGVPYSRISEITTVLKPYSRAVLVLLDDGAPNLAAFAQAGVRGMGITVHAGEPDARATNRLHSFGTHVKRHGMIFFVDGIRSAAMLRIAEDAGASYVAGPLIGQDTDVPGHMKRMTERELIQKSAKTARHR
;
A
#
# COMPACT_ATOMS: atom_id res chain seq x y z
N MET A 1 -51.35 28.00 8.16
CA MET A 1 -50.24 28.49 7.34
C MET A 1 -49.07 28.73 8.31
N THR A 2 -48.27 27.74 8.49
CA THR A 2 -47.08 27.76 9.34
C THR A 2 -45.91 27.27 8.48
N ASP A 3 -45.05 28.21 8.20
CA ASP A 3 -43.85 28.09 7.41
C ASP A 3 -42.82 27.32 8.22
N GLN A 4 -42.44 26.11 7.76
CA GLN A 4 -41.34 25.36 8.33
C GLN A 4 -40.11 25.56 7.45
N THR A 5 -39.31 26.49 7.86
CA THR A 5 -37.95 26.68 7.34
C THR A 5 -37.09 25.49 7.76
N PHE A 6 -36.68 24.66 6.79
CA PHE A 6 -35.66 23.65 6.99
C PHE A 6 -34.32 24.33 7.22
N ALA A 7 -33.82 24.20 8.45
CA ALA A 7 -32.47 24.59 8.78
C ALA A 7 -31.49 23.52 8.28
N ASP A 8 -30.55 23.92 7.47
CA ASP A 8 -29.40 23.13 6.99
C ASP A 8 -28.46 22.86 8.18
N PRO A 9 -28.12 21.62 8.50
CA PRO A 9 -27.18 21.35 9.60
C PRO A 9 -25.75 21.35 9.11
N ALA A 10 -25.00 22.31 9.61
CA ALA A 10 -23.57 22.24 9.85
C ALA A 10 -22.59 22.76 8.80
N SER A 11 -22.30 24.01 8.91
CA SER A 11 -20.92 24.46 8.96
C SER A 11 -20.65 24.98 10.37
N SER A 12 -20.13 24.12 11.23
CA SER A 12 -19.56 24.59 12.51
C SER A 12 -18.19 25.20 12.21
N VAL A 13 -18.15 26.50 12.14
CA VAL A 13 -16.91 27.28 12.22
C VAL A 13 -16.44 27.20 13.67
N GLU A 14 -15.63 26.18 14.00
CA GLU A 14 -14.89 26.18 15.25
C GLU A 14 -13.76 27.21 15.15
N GLU A 15 -13.73 28.19 16.03
CA GLU A 15 -12.60 29.08 16.23
C GLU A 15 -11.36 28.25 16.60
N THR A 16 -10.48 28.04 15.63
CA THR A 16 -9.23 27.31 15.78
C THR A 16 -8.25 28.15 16.60
N PRO A 17 -7.50 27.58 17.59
CA PRO A 17 -6.42 28.28 18.25
C PRO A 17 -5.46 28.84 17.19
N GLY A 18 -5.25 30.14 17.24
CA GLY A 18 -4.65 30.91 16.14
C GLY A 18 -3.27 30.38 15.74
N ILE A 19 -3.07 30.22 14.45
CA ILE A 19 -1.75 29.96 13.86
C ILE A 19 -0.77 31.00 14.40
N PRO A 20 0.41 30.62 14.95
CA PRO A 20 1.39 31.57 15.48
C PRO A 20 1.78 32.60 14.44
N GLU A 21 1.93 33.86 14.85
CA GLU A 21 2.26 34.98 13.93
C GLU A 21 3.54 34.74 13.11
N GLN A 22 4.52 34.03 13.68
CA GLN A 22 5.74 33.62 12.95
C GLN A 22 5.42 32.67 11.80
N THR A 23 4.48 31.75 11.99
CA THR A 23 4.02 30.80 10.97
C THR A 23 3.23 31.52 9.88
N LYS A 24 2.38 32.50 10.26
CA LYS A 24 1.67 33.36 9.30
C LYS A 24 2.63 34.21 8.46
N ALA A 25 3.67 34.78 9.07
CA ALA A 25 4.70 35.55 8.37
C ALA A 25 5.48 34.66 7.37
N ARG A 26 5.82 33.45 7.75
CA ARG A 26 6.50 32.48 6.90
C ARG A 26 5.60 32.02 5.75
N LEU A 27 4.32 31.79 6.01
CA LEU A 27 3.32 31.47 5.00
C LEU A 27 3.17 32.60 3.98
N ARG A 28 3.06 33.85 4.45
CA ARG A 28 3.00 35.04 3.57
C ARG A 28 4.25 35.12 2.68
N HIS A 29 5.44 34.82 3.21
CA HIS A 29 6.68 34.83 2.45
C HIS A 29 6.69 33.74 1.36
N ILE A 30 6.23 32.54 1.66
CA ILE A 30 6.13 31.43 0.69
C ILE A 30 5.09 31.78 -0.40
N LEU A 31 3.94 32.28 -0.01
CA LEU A 31 2.86 32.64 -0.95
C LEU A 31 3.17 33.89 -1.80
N SER A 32 4.03 34.81 -1.32
CA SER A 32 4.46 36.01 -2.07
C SER A 32 5.61 35.75 -3.05
N GLY A 33 6.22 34.55 -3.05
CA GLY A 33 7.37 34.17 -3.87
C GLY A 33 7.10 33.90 -5.36
N GLY A 34 6.02 34.42 -5.93
CA GLY A 34 5.84 34.56 -7.39
C GLY A 34 5.25 33.38 -8.16
N GLN A 35 4.97 32.24 -7.54
CA GLN A 35 4.16 31.19 -8.15
C GLN A 35 2.68 31.40 -7.79
N ARG A 36 1.80 31.37 -8.80
CA ARG A 36 0.33 31.45 -8.59
C ARG A 36 -0.13 30.16 -7.93
N HIS A 37 -0.14 30.12 -6.60
CA HIS A 37 -0.78 29.03 -5.88
C HIS A 37 -2.31 29.18 -5.99
N SER A 38 -2.96 28.12 -6.38
CA SER A 38 -4.42 28.02 -6.40
C SER A 38 -4.99 28.15 -4.97
N ALA A 39 -6.07 28.87 -4.80
CA ALA A 39 -6.79 28.89 -3.52
C ALA A 39 -7.16 27.45 -3.12
N GLY A 40 -6.74 27.02 -1.93
CA GLY A 40 -6.91 25.63 -1.46
C GLY A 40 -5.67 24.75 -1.54
N ALA A 41 -4.55 25.26 -2.08
CA ALA A 41 -3.26 24.55 -2.10
C ALA A 41 -2.57 24.46 -0.71
N VAL A 42 -3.14 25.08 0.32
CA VAL A 42 -2.59 25.06 1.70
C VAL A 42 -3.48 24.20 2.58
N GLN A 43 -2.88 23.18 3.17
CA GLN A 43 -3.57 22.23 4.05
C GLN A 43 -2.97 22.26 5.45
N LEU A 44 -3.82 22.12 6.48
CA LEU A 44 -3.40 21.96 7.87
C LEU A 44 -3.64 20.52 8.30
N ILE A 45 -2.57 19.81 8.61
CA ILE A 45 -2.62 18.45 9.15
C ILE A 45 -2.54 18.52 10.67
N GLY A 46 -3.64 18.14 11.35
CA GLY A 46 -3.71 18.11 12.81
C GLY A 46 -3.44 16.74 13.38
N LEU A 47 -2.55 16.67 14.37
CA LEU A 47 -2.26 15.47 15.16
C LEU A 47 -3.10 15.41 16.45
N GLY A 48 -4.06 16.33 16.62
CA GLY A 48 -4.88 16.44 17.84
C GLY A 48 -5.59 15.14 18.20
N THR A 49 -6.26 14.51 17.25
CA THR A 49 -6.94 13.22 17.46
C THR A 49 -5.98 12.12 17.91
N LEU A 50 -4.76 12.10 17.37
CA LEU A 50 -3.73 11.14 17.77
C LEU A 50 -3.23 11.44 19.19
N ARG A 51 -3.00 12.71 19.52
CA ARG A 51 -2.64 13.16 20.86
C ARG A 51 -3.68 12.79 21.90
N ASP A 52 -4.96 13.03 21.62
CA ASP A 52 -6.06 12.74 22.52
C ASP A 52 -6.20 11.23 22.80
N ARG A 53 -5.98 10.39 21.78
CA ARG A 53 -5.98 8.94 21.92
C ARG A 53 -4.77 8.40 22.69
N LEU A 54 -3.62 9.02 22.57
CA LEU A 54 -2.40 8.63 23.28
C LEU A 54 -2.40 9.14 24.72
N GLY A 55 -3.14 10.22 25.02
CA GLY A 55 -3.26 10.80 26.36
C GLY A 55 -1.90 11.02 27.02
N ASN A 56 -1.68 10.50 28.21
CA ASN A 56 -0.43 10.63 28.96
C ASN A 56 0.80 10.03 28.28
N ARG A 57 0.63 9.24 27.22
CA ARG A 57 1.73 8.67 26.44
C ARG A 57 2.24 9.64 25.37
N TRP A 58 1.51 10.72 25.08
CA TRP A 58 1.87 11.69 24.06
C TRP A 58 3.29 12.25 24.27
N ASP A 59 3.59 12.75 25.48
CA ASP A 59 4.89 13.35 25.76
C ASP A 59 6.07 12.38 25.62
N ILE A 60 5.82 11.10 25.77
CA ILE A 60 6.84 10.05 25.64
C ILE A 60 7.12 9.74 24.15
N VAL A 61 6.10 9.84 23.29
CA VAL A 61 6.20 9.36 21.90
C VAL A 61 6.11 10.47 20.85
N LYS A 62 5.85 11.72 21.24
CA LYS A 62 5.64 12.85 20.30
C LYS A 62 6.78 13.07 19.32
N GLU A 63 8.04 13.01 19.77
CA GLU A 63 9.20 13.19 18.89
C GLU A 63 9.23 12.12 17.78
N ARG A 64 8.87 10.91 18.12
CA ARG A 64 8.77 9.82 17.17
C ARG A 64 7.58 9.98 16.22
N ILE A 65 6.47 10.54 16.68
CA ILE A 65 5.33 10.88 15.82
C ILE A 65 5.74 11.96 14.82
N TYR A 66 6.49 12.97 15.26
CA TYR A 66 7.01 14.00 14.36
C TYR A 66 7.93 13.41 13.31
N GLU A 67 8.89 12.59 13.70
CA GLU A 67 9.81 11.92 12.79
C GLU A 67 9.07 11.06 11.74
N GLN A 68 8.05 10.31 12.16
CA GLN A 68 7.24 9.50 11.24
C GLN A 68 6.37 10.37 10.32
N THR A 69 5.81 11.46 10.82
CA THR A 69 5.03 12.42 10.02
C THR A 69 5.90 13.05 8.93
N GLU A 70 7.12 13.46 9.28
CA GLU A 70 8.08 14.05 8.34
C GLU A 70 8.52 13.05 7.27
N ARG A 71 8.77 11.79 7.65
CA ARG A 71 9.05 10.70 6.69
C ARG A 71 7.87 10.41 5.75
N LEU A 72 6.63 10.53 6.24
CA LEU A 72 5.45 10.39 5.39
C LEU A 72 5.32 11.55 4.42
N PHE A 73 5.67 12.77 4.84
CA PHE A 73 5.75 13.90 3.90
C PHE A 73 6.79 13.66 2.82
N ASP A 74 8.01 13.26 3.17
CA ASP A 74 9.07 12.98 2.20
C ASP A 74 8.69 11.85 1.22
N ARG A 75 7.82 10.93 1.65
CA ARG A 75 7.34 9.82 0.81
C ARG A 75 6.19 10.22 -0.12
N HIS A 76 5.26 11.03 0.36
CA HIS A 76 4.00 11.32 -0.35
C HIS A 76 3.97 12.67 -1.05
N LEU A 77 4.86 13.58 -0.70
CA LEU A 77 4.92 14.92 -1.28
C LEU A 77 6.09 15.02 -2.27
N PRO A 78 5.86 15.53 -3.50
CA PRO A 78 6.94 15.81 -4.43
C PRO A 78 7.85 16.92 -3.89
N PRO A 79 9.11 17.02 -4.37
CA PRO A 79 10.08 18.03 -3.92
C PRO A 79 9.64 19.48 -4.15
N SER A 80 8.63 19.69 -4.99
CA SER A 80 8.03 21.01 -5.25
C SER A 80 7.12 21.50 -4.13
N ASP A 81 6.62 20.57 -3.30
CA ASP A 81 5.71 20.89 -2.22
C ASP A 81 6.49 21.20 -0.94
N VAL A 82 5.94 22.05 -0.11
CA VAL A 82 6.62 22.52 1.10
C VAL A 82 5.77 22.21 2.31
N TRP A 83 6.39 21.66 3.34
CA TRP A 83 5.74 21.46 4.63
C TRP A 83 6.52 22.14 5.75
N LEU A 84 5.82 22.50 6.81
CA LEU A 84 6.42 23.06 8.02
C LEU A 84 5.57 22.69 9.25
N ARG A 85 6.23 22.49 10.38
CA ARG A 85 5.54 22.29 11.66
C ARG A 85 5.07 23.66 12.17
N ALA A 86 3.76 23.80 12.31
CA ALA A 86 3.13 25.03 12.77
C ALA A 86 3.16 25.17 14.29
N ASP A 87 2.92 24.06 15.01
CA ASP A 87 2.98 23.93 16.46
C ASP A 87 3.17 22.46 16.88
N ASP A 88 2.98 22.14 18.17
CA ASP A 88 3.17 20.79 18.73
C ASP A 88 2.18 19.74 18.21
N ALA A 89 1.12 20.13 17.55
CA ALA A 89 0.08 19.23 17.07
C ALA A 89 -0.35 19.48 15.62
N ASN A 90 0.29 20.43 14.92
CA ASN A 90 -0.14 20.79 13.58
C ASN A 90 1.03 20.98 12.62
N TYR A 91 0.85 20.46 11.41
CA TYR A 91 1.70 20.69 10.25
C TYR A 91 0.94 21.45 9.18
N LEU A 92 1.64 22.33 8.49
CA LEU A 92 1.14 23.07 7.35
C LEU A 92 1.83 22.54 6.09
N VAL A 93 1.04 22.18 5.09
CA VAL A 93 1.51 21.68 3.80
C VAL A 93 1.05 22.61 2.70
N VAL A 94 1.98 23.05 1.85
CA VAL A 94 1.71 23.91 0.68
C VAL A 94 1.99 23.10 -0.58
N PHE A 95 0.97 22.88 -1.38
CA PHE A 95 1.06 22.15 -2.65
C PHE A 95 1.32 23.12 -3.80
N ALA A 96 2.33 22.79 -4.62
CA ALA A 96 2.72 23.63 -5.75
C ALA A 96 1.79 23.46 -6.97
N THR A 97 1.28 22.26 -7.22
CA THR A 97 0.61 21.89 -8.47
C THR A 97 -0.77 21.25 -8.30
N LEU A 98 -1.10 20.76 -7.10
CA LEU A 98 -2.34 20.05 -6.86
C LEU A 98 -3.51 21.01 -6.61
N ASP A 99 -4.68 20.60 -7.08
CA ASP A 99 -5.92 21.23 -6.69
C ASP A 99 -6.29 20.92 -5.22
N ARG A 100 -7.27 21.63 -4.70
CA ARG A 100 -7.72 21.48 -3.32
C ARG A 100 -8.12 20.05 -2.98
N GLN A 101 -8.86 19.39 -3.86
CA GLN A 101 -9.41 18.06 -3.60
C GLN A 101 -8.31 16.99 -3.56
N ALA A 102 -7.37 17.03 -4.51
CA ALA A 102 -6.22 16.14 -4.53
C ALA A 102 -5.32 16.35 -3.31
N ALA A 103 -5.10 17.62 -2.91
CA ALA A 103 -4.34 17.99 -1.72
C ALA A 103 -5.00 17.44 -0.43
N GLU A 104 -6.32 17.57 -0.29
CA GLU A 104 -7.09 17.02 0.84
C GLU A 104 -7.00 15.50 0.93
N LEU A 105 -7.07 14.78 -0.21
CA LEU A 105 -6.95 13.32 -0.25
C LEU A 105 -5.56 12.84 0.15
N ILE A 106 -4.49 13.51 -0.33
CA ILE A 106 -3.12 13.17 0.05
C ILE A 106 -2.90 13.41 1.54
N CYS A 107 -3.33 14.55 2.08
CA CYS A 107 -3.24 14.83 3.52
C CYS A 107 -4.02 13.80 4.34
N GLY A 108 -5.22 13.43 3.90
CA GLY A 108 -6.02 12.39 4.53
C GLY A 108 -5.34 11.02 4.52
N ARG A 109 -4.67 10.67 3.42
CA ARG A 109 -3.88 9.43 3.31
C ARG A 109 -2.72 9.43 4.32
N ILE A 110 -1.94 10.52 4.38
CA ILE A 110 -0.82 10.67 5.32
C ILE A 110 -1.29 10.52 6.76
N VAL A 111 -2.37 11.20 7.16
CA VAL A 111 -2.90 11.11 8.52
C VAL A 111 -3.44 9.70 8.83
N SER A 112 -4.12 9.06 7.87
CA SER A 112 -4.61 7.69 8.02
C SER A 112 -3.47 6.68 8.22
N GLU A 113 -2.38 6.82 7.44
CA GLU A 113 -1.20 5.98 7.55
C GLU A 113 -0.50 6.18 8.91
N LEU A 114 -0.35 7.44 9.34
CA LEU A 114 0.21 7.77 10.65
C LEU A 114 -0.61 7.18 11.81
N HIS A 115 -1.96 7.31 11.77
CA HIS A 115 -2.83 6.70 12.77
C HIS A 115 -2.67 5.17 12.81
N ARG A 116 -2.54 4.53 11.64
CA ARG A 116 -2.34 3.09 11.54
C ARG A 116 -0.99 2.66 12.09
N LEU A 117 0.08 3.41 11.81
CA LEU A 117 1.43 3.16 12.34
C LEU A 117 1.47 3.30 13.87
N MET A 118 0.81 4.32 14.42
CA MET A 118 0.91 4.66 15.84
C MET A 118 -0.13 3.95 16.72
N LEU A 119 -1.33 3.73 16.21
CA LEU A 119 -2.46 3.16 16.96
C LEU A 119 -2.88 1.77 16.46
N GLY A 120 -2.37 1.34 15.29
CA GLY A 120 -2.72 0.07 14.66
C GLY A 120 -4.14 -0.02 14.12
N ASN A 121 -4.91 1.04 14.21
CA ASN A 121 -6.26 1.13 13.67
C ASN A 121 -6.47 2.52 13.06
N SER A 122 -7.04 2.57 11.86
CA SER A 122 -7.50 3.80 11.24
C SER A 122 -9.03 3.77 11.17
N ASP A 123 -9.68 4.32 12.18
CA ASP A 123 -11.07 4.73 12.05
C ASP A 123 -11.09 6.04 11.29
N THR A 124 -11.29 5.97 9.98
CA THR A 124 -11.29 7.13 9.08
C THR A 124 -12.38 8.14 9.42
N SER A 125 -13.41 7.71 10.16
CA SER A 125 -14.49 8.60 10.60
C SER A 125 -14.04 9.68 11.59
N GLN A 126 -12.90 9.49 12.24
CA GLN A 126 -12.34 10.42 13.24
C GLN A 126 -11.14 11.23 12.71
N ILE A 127 -10.75 11.00 11.47
CA ILE A 127 -9.66 11.73 10.83
C ILE A 127 -10.24 12.99 10.18
N THR A 128 -9.75 14.14 10.58
CA THR A 128 -10.17 15.44 10.05
C THR A 128 -9.00 16.07 9.29
N VAL A 129 -9.22 16.42 8.03
CA VAL A 129 -8.31 17.24 7.21
C VAL A 129 -8.87 18.64 7.18
N ARG A 130 -8.00 19.63 7.40
CA ARG A 130 -8.38 21.04 7.45
C ARG A 130 -7.74 21.78 6.29
N SER A 131 -8.56 22.35 5.42
CA SER A 131 -8.11 23.20 4.32
C SER A 131 -8.09 24.67 4.77
N ILE A 132 -7.02 25.36 4.45
CA ILE A 132 -6.93 26.80 4.67
C ILE A 132 -7.51 27.49 3.45
N VAL A 133 -8.60 28.23 3.65
CA VAL A 133 -9.21 29.08 2.64
C VAL A 133 -8.86 30.52 2.99
N THR A 134 -8.19 31.23 2.06
CA THR A 134 -7.91 32.65 2.23
C THR A 134 -9.11 33.43 1.73
N GLU A 135 -9.80 34.14 2.59
CA GLU A 135 -10.85 35.07 2.18
C GLU A 135 -10.26 36.36 1.57
N LEU A 136 -11.05 37.05 0.73
CA LEU A 136 -10.66 38.28 0.00
C LEU A 136 -10.16 39.42 0.90
N ASP A 137 -10.49 39.41 2.19
CA ASP A 137 -10.12 40.44 3.17
C ASP A 137 -8.84 40.07 3.98
N GLY A 138 -8.09 39.04 3.58
CA GLY A 138 -6.84 38.67 4.26
C GLY A 138 -7.04 37.89 5.56
N ASN A 139 -8.27 37.56 5.93
CA ASN A 139 -8.56 36.60 7.01
C ASN A 139 -8.37 35.17 6.53
N ILE A 140 -7.77 34.36 7.38
CA ILE A 140 -7.56 32.94 7.12
C ILE A 140 -8.72 32.17 7.76
N ALA A 141 -9.63 31.63 6.93
CA ALA A 141 -10.66 30.72 7.36
C ALA A 141 -10.13 29.27 7.22
N VAL A 142 -10.44 28.43 8.18
CA VAL A 142 -10.08 27.00 8.16
C VAL A 142 -11.35 26.19 8.01
N GLU A 143 -11.48 25.48 6.90
CA GLU A 143 -12.57 24.55 6.66
C GLU A 143 -12.12 23.14 7.03
N ALA A 144 -12.85 22.49 7.93
CA ALA A 144 -12.54 21.14 8.39
C ALA A 144 -13.51 20.13 7.75
N MET A 145 -12.97 19.05 7.18
CA MET A 145 -13.77 17.99 6.60
C MET A 145 -13.25 16.61 7.06
N ARG A 146 -14.15 15.68 7.33
CA ARG A 146 -13.78 14.33 7.72
C ARG A 146 -13.32 13.53 6.50
N LEU A 147 -12.34 12.65 6.70
CA LEU A 147 -11.74 11.87 5.62
C LEU A 147 -12.75 10.96 4.91
N ASP A 148 -13.70 10.37 5.64
CA ASP A 148 -14.76 9.56 5.06
C ASP A 148 -15.69 10.36 4.12
N GLN A 149 -15.99 11.62 4.47
CA GLN A 149 -16.75 12.54 3.64
C GLN A 149 -15.96 12.98 2.39
N LEU A 150 -14.65 13.21 2.52
CA LEU A 150 -13.77 13.53 1.39
C LEU A 150 -13.73 12.39 0.36
N ILE A 151 -13.59 11.16 0.83
CA ILE A 151 -13.59 9.97 -0.03
C ILE A 151 -14.95 9.81 -0.73
N ALA A 152 -16.05 10.00 -0.01
CA ALA A 152 -17.39 9.91 -0.60
C ALA A 152 -17.63 11.00 -1.65
N ARG A 153 -17.16 12.22 -1.43
CA ARG A 153 -17.26 13.34 -2.38
C ARG A 153 -16.45 13.10 -3.65
N ALA A 154 -15.22 12.59 -3.50
CA ALA A 154 -14.36 12.24 -4.62
C ALA A 154 -14.98 11.12 -5.49
N ALA A 155 -15.60 10.11 -4.86
CA ALA A 155 -16.30 9.04 -5.57
C ALA A 155 -17.53 9.53 -6.36
N GLN A 156 -18.29 10.50 -5.82
CA GLN A 156 -19.45 11.08 -6.49
C GLN A 156 -19.06 11.96 -7.69
N GLN A 157 -17.95 12.67 -7.61
CA GLN A 157 -17.47 13.54 -8.70
C GLN A 157 -16.82 12.73 -9.82
N GLY A 158 -16.15 11.62 -9.53
CA GLY A 158 -15.63 10.70 -10.52
C GLY A 158 -16.72 10.06 -11.41
N THR A 159 -17.92 9.87 -10.88
CA THR A 159 -19.07 9.39 -11.67
C THR A 159 -19.73 10.48 -12.52
N ALA A 160 -19.64 11.74 -12.14
CA ALA A 160 -20.18 12.86 -12.91
C ALA A 160 -19.30 13.22 -14.12
N SER A 161 -17.98 13.11 -13.98
CA SER A 161 -17.02 13.37 -15.08
C SER A 161 -17.11 12.31 -16.20
N SER A 162 -17.39 11.05 -15.84
CA SER A 162 -17.52 9.95 -16.81
C SER A 162 -18.79 10.01 -17.63
N GLN A 163 -19.80 10.78 -17.24
CA GLN A 163 -21.04 10.96 -18.00
C GLN A 163 -21.00 12.15 -18.99
N SER A 164 -20.06 13.09 -18.80
CA SER A 164 -19.91 14.28 -19.68
C SER A 164 -18.98 14.01 -20.87
N GLU A 165 -18.09 13.02 -20.78
CA GLU A 165 -17.13 12.69 -21.86
C GLU A 165 -17.65 11.65 -22.89
N ALA A 166 -18.84 11.08 -22.68
CA ALA A 166 -19.41 10.07 -23.59
C ALA A 166 -20.12 10.64 -24.82
N ALA A 167 -20.13 11.97 -25.03
CA ALA A 167 -20.90 12.61 -26.09
C ALA A 167 -20.07 13.13 -27.29
N ASP A 168 -18.73 13.04 -27.24
CA ASP A 168 -17.90 13.52 -28.37
C ASP A 168 -16.60 12.71 -28.54
N ALA A 169 -16.70 11.47 -28.98
CA ALA A 169 -15.54 10.68 -29.39
C ALA A 169 -15.84 9.84 -30.64
N GLY A 170 -15.73 10.49 -31.77
CA GLY A 170 -15.42 9.87 -33.05
C GLY A 170 -13.90 9.65 -33.16
N ASP A 171 -13.54 8.36 -33.20
CA ASP A 171 -12.36 7.79 -33.87
C ASP A 171 -10.96 8.37 -33.58
N ALA A 172 -10.27 7.82 -32.58
CA ALA A 172 -8.79 7.71 -32.59
C ALA A 172 -8.34 6.54 -31.70
N ARG A 173 -8.06 5.40 -32.33
CA ARG A 173 -7.31 4.29 -31.73
C ARG A 173 -5.84 4.72 -31.52
N THR A 174 -5.50 5.12 -30.31
CA THR A 174 -4.12 5.12 -29.82
C THR A 174 -4.14 4.74 -28.34
N GLY A 175 -3.60 3.56 -28.05
CA GLY A 175 -3.52 3.01 -26.70
C GLY A 175 -2.58 3.83 -25.79
N PRO A 176 -2.65 3.69 -24.45
CA PRO A 176 -1.88 4.47 -23.46
C PRO A 176 -0.42 3.99 -23.33
N ALA A 177 0.29 3.89 -24.44
CA ALA A 177 1.73 3.55 -24.46
C ALA A 177 2.64 4.77 -24.64
N ALA A 178 2.12 5.99 -24.54
CA ALA A 178 2.83 7.18 -25.03
C ALA A 178 3.35 8.14 -23.96
N ASP A 179 3.33 7.83 -22.67
CA ASP A 179 3.78 8.79 -21.66
C ASP A 179 4.90 8.30 -20.71
N VAL A 180 5.68 7.31 -21.14
CA VAL A 180 7.01 7.09 -20.57
C VAL A 180 8.00 7.95 -21.35
N ARG A 181 7.90 9.28 -21.20
CA ARG A 181 8.86 10.22 -21.76
C ARG A 181 10.20 10.03 -21.07
N GLU A 182 11.27 10.02 -21.86
CA GLU A 182 12.66 10.05 -21.42
C GLU A 182 12.87 11.15 -20.36
N GLY A 183 13.20 10.72 -19.11
CA GLY A 183 13.55 11.63 -18.01
C GLY A 183 12.63 11.63 -16.79
N GLY A 184 11.48 10.95 -16.79
CA GLY A 184 10.64 10.80 -15.59
C GLY A 184 11.29 9.85 -14.57
N SER A 185 11.46 10.32 -13.33
CA SER A 185 11.94 9.47 -12.23
C SER A 185 10.89 8.40 -11.94
N PHE A 186 11.23 7.11 -12.12
CA PHE A 186 10.36 5.99 -11.74
C PHE A 186 10.40 5.81 -10.23
N HIS A 187 9.26 6.03 -9.56
CA HIS A 187 9.06 5.84 -8.12
C HIS A 187 7.99 4.76 -7.91
N PRO A 188 8.39 3.54 -7.58
CA PRO A 188 7.44 2.47 -7.31
C PRO A 188 6.69 2.73 -6.00
N THR A 189 5.39 2.46 -6.01
CA THR A 189 4.54 2.49 -4.81
C THR A 189 4.33 1.06 -4.33
N ILE A 190 4.38 0.87 -3.01
CA ILE A 190 4.18 -0.43 -2.37
C ILE A 190 2.87 -0.49 -1.60
N CYS A 191 2.33 -1.69 -1.46
CA CYS A 191 1.15 -1.95 -0.66
C CYS A 191 1.24 -3.33 0.03
N TYR A 192 0.32 -3.58 0.95
CA TYR A 192 0.27 -4.78 1.77
C TYR A 192 -1.05 -5.52 1.55
N ARG A 193 -0.96 -6.75 1.09
CA ARG A 193 -2.10 -7.66 0.92
C ARG A 193 -2.21 -8.60 2.11
N PRO A 194 -3.38 -8.67 2.78
CA PRO A 194 -3.59 -9.62 3.86
C PRO A 194 -3.62 -11.06 3.33
N VAL A 195 -3.00 -11.96 4.08
CA VAL A 195 -2.97 -13.40 3.81
C VAL A 195 -3.72 -14.14 4.92
N PHE A 196 -4.62 -15.00 4.54
CA PHE A 196 -5.41 -15.83 5.44
C PHE A 196 -4.77 -17.21 5.64
N ASP A 197 -4.50 -17.54 6.89
CA ASP A 197 -4.11 -18.89 7.30
C ASP A 197 -5.36 -19.75 7.39
N THR A 198 -5.47 -20.73 6.49
CA THR A 198 -6.64 -21.60 6.37
C THR A 198 -6.75 -22.59 7.54
N SER A 199 -5.64 -22.94 8.18
CA SER A 199 -5.59 -23.88 9.29
C SER A 199 -5.97 -23.22 10.62
N HIS A 200 -5.41 -22.05 10.90
CA HIS A 200 -5.63 -21.33 12.15
C HIS A 200 -6.77 -20.30 12.08
N LYS A 201 -7.34 -20.09 10.88
CA LYS A 201 -8.42 -19.13 10.62
C LYS A 201 -8.06 -17.73 11.12
N VAL A 202 -6.87 -17.25 10.71
CA VAL A 202 -6.32 -15.96 11.15
C VAL A 202 -5.69 -15.18 10.00
N LEU A 203 -5.85 -13.87 10.02
CA LEU A 203 -5.05 -12.91 9.24
C LEU A 203 -3.86 -12.48 10.10
N SER A 204 -2.70 -13.08 9.90
CA SER A 204 -1.48 -12.81 10.67
C SER A 204 -0.27 -12.60 9.78
N THR A 205 -0.48 -12.63 8.48
CA THR A 205 0.55 -12.55 7.45
C THR A 205 0.14 -11.49 6.43
N TYR A 206 1.11 -10.73 5.93
CA TYR A 206 0.91 -9.77 4.86
C TYR A 206 1.97 -9.97 3.78
N VAL A 207 1.56 -9.84 2.51
CA VAL A 207 2.47 -9.75 1.37
C VAL A 207 2.69 -8.28 1.07
N CYS A 208 3.95 -7.84 1.13
CA CYS A 208 4.36 -6.55 0.61
C CYS A 208 4.69 -6.70 -0.87
N HIS A 209 4.04 -5.94 -1.72
CA HIS A 209 4.19 -6.00 -3.17
C HIS A 209 3.96 -4.62 -3.80
N ALA A 210 4.36 -4.48 -5.06
CA ALA A 210 4.08 -3.26 -5.84
C ALA A 210 2.57 -3.06 -6.01
N ASP A 211 2.12 -1.82 -5.99
CA ASP A 211 0.72 -1.48 -6.26
C ASP A 211 0.33 -1.78 -7.72
N GLU A 212 -0.95 -1.68 -8.05
CA GLU A 212 -1.46 -2.04 -9.38
C GLU A 212 -0.95 -1.10 -10.48
N GLU A 213 -0.67 0.17 -10.16
CA GLU A 213 -0.10 1.13 -11.13
C GLU A 213 1.35 0.80 -11.44
N THR A 214 2.17 0.57 -10.42
CA THR A 214 3.57 0.12 -10.59
C THR A 214 3.63 -1.20 -11.38
N LYS A 215 2.76 -2.17 -11.06
CA LYS A 215 2.66 -3.43 -11.81
C LYS A 215 2.28 -3.20 -13.28
N ARG A 216 1.35 -2.28 -13.56
CA ARG A 216 0.95 -1.94 -14.93
C ARG A 216 2.13 -1.38 -15.71
N ILE A 217 2.92 -0.47 -15.12
CA ILE A 217 4.13 0.06 -15.72
C ILE A 217 5.14 -1.06 -16.01
N LEU A 218 5.42 -1.91 -15.01
CA LEU A 218 6.35 -3.04 -15.16
C LEU A 218 5.93 -4.04 -16.24
N ASN A 219 4.63 -4.30 -16.38
CA ASN A 219 4.08 -5.23 -17.36
C ASN A 219 3.99 -4.62 -18.78
N ALA A 220 3.93 -3.29 -18.89
CA ALA A 220 3.95 -2.60 -20.19
C ALA A 220 5.34 -2.56 -20.81
N LEU A 221 6.41 -2.74 -20.02
CA LEU A 221 7.78 -2.82 -20.52
C LEU A 221 8.03 -4.18 -21.15
N SER A 222 8.63 -4.17 -22.36
CA SER A 222 9.09 -5.41 -23.00
C SER A 222 10.13 -6.10 -22.13
N THR A 223 10.13 -7.44 -22.12
CA THR A 223 11.15 -8.24 -21.44
C THR A 223 12.56 -8.02 -21.99
N ASP A 224 12.67 -7.55 -23.23
CA ASP A 224 13.95 -7.26 -23.88
C ASP A 224 14.42 -5.79 -23.66
N ASP A 225 13.62 -4.96 -22.98
CA ASP A 225 13.99 -3.59 -22.63
C ASP A 225 14.91 -3.60 -21.39
N ALA A 226 16.14 -3.12 -21.54
CA ALA A 226 17.10 -3.01 -20.43
C ALA A 226 16.54 -2.19 -19.25
N ARG A 227 15.60 -1.27 -19.49
CA ARG A 227 14.89 -0.52 -18.44
C ARG A 227 13.98 -1.41 -17.61
N SER A 228 13.43 -2.50 -18.18
CA SER A 228 12.56 -3.44 -17.47
C SER A 228 13.27 -4.05 -16.26
N GLU A 229 14.53 -4.47 -16.44
CA GLU A 229 15.33 -5.05 -15.35
C GLU A 229 15.68 -4.02 -14.26
N ASP A 230 16.06 -2.79 -14.66
CA ASP A 230 16.36 -1.71 -13.72
C ASP A 230 15.10 -1.26 -12.93
N TYR A 231 13.93 -1.21 -13.57
CA TYR A 231 12.68 -0.83 -12.90
C TYR A 231 12.22 -1.93 -11.93
N ARG A 232 12.35 -3.22 -12.31
CA ARG A 232 12.10 -4.33 -11.38
C ARG A 232 13.03 -4.29 -10.18
N PHE A 233 14.32 -4.07 -10.43
CA PHE A 233 15.31 -3.93 -9.35
C PHE A 233 14.98 -2.76 -8.41
N ARG A 234 14.65 -1.57 -8.95
CA ARG A 234 14.24 -0.41 -8.13
C ARG A 234 12.99 -0.71 -7.31
N THR A 235 12.02 -1.39 -7.91
CA THR A 235 10.81 -1.82 -7.20
C THR A 235 11.14 -2.77 -6.05
N ASP A 236 11.99 -3.77 -6.28
CA ASP A 236 12.40 -4.73 -5.24
C ASP A 236 13.20 -4.05 -4.12
N MET A 237 14.04 -3.08 -4.43
CA MET A 237 14.78 -2.28 -3.45
C MET A 237 13.85 -1.43 -2.58
N GLU A 238 12.84 -0.82 -3.20
CA GLU A 238 11.84 -0.01 -2.50
C GLU A 238 10.95 -0.87 -1.60
N LEU A 239 10.48 -2.04 -2.12
CA LEU A 239 9.75 -3.03 -1.34
C LEU A 239 10.53 -3.43 -0.09
N LEU A 240 11.80 -3.77 -0.22
CA LEU A 240 12.65 -4.14 0.91
C LEU A 240 12.83 -2.98 1.89
N SER A 241 13.16 -1.79 1.40
CA SER A 241 13.50 -0.64 2.24
C SER A 241 12.30 -0.15 3.04
N GLN A 242 11.20 0.19 2.36
CA GLN A 242 9.99 0.72 3.02
C GLN A 242 9.36 -0.31 3.94
N SER A 243 9.33 -1.59 3.52
CA SER A 243 8.71 -2.63 4.34
C SER A 243 9.46 -2.86 5.65
N ILE A 244 10.79 -2.80 5.65
CA ILE A 244 11.58 -2.94 6.88
C ILE A 244 11.36 -1.74 7.81
N GLU A 245 11.36 -0.52 7.28
CA GLU A 245 11.09 0.69 8.06
C GLU A 245 9.71 0.66 8.73
N ILE A 246 8.66 0.33 7.94
CA ILE A 246 7.30 0.19 8.47
C ILE A 246 7.22 -0.93 9.50
N TYR A 247 7.87 -2.08 9.24
CA TYR A 247 7.83 -3.19 10.18
C TYR A 247 8.57 -2.88 11.48
N GLU A 248 9.71 -2.23 11.41
CA GLU A 248 10.45 -1.83 12.61
C GLU A 248 9.59 -0.92 13.51
N GLU A 249 8.85 0.01 12.90
CA GLU A 249 7.93 0.88 13.61
C GLU A 249 6.75 0.12 14.23
N LEU A 250 6.12 -0.76 13.46
CA LEU A 250 5.07 -1.63 13.97
C LEU A 250 5.58 -2.54 15.10
N TYR A 251 6.78 -3.09 14.95
CA TYR A 251 7.39 -3.96 15.96
C TYR A 251 7.64 -3.23 17.28
N LYS A 252 8.11 -1.97 17.25
CA LYS A 252 8.26 -1.10 18.43
C LYS A 252 6.91 -0.86 19.13
N ASN A 253 5.82 -0.84 18.37
CA ASN A 253 4.45 -0.73 18.88
C ASN A 253 3.81 -2.08 19.27
N SER A 254 4.63 -3.12 19.45
CA SER A 254 4.19 -4.46 19.84
C SER A 254 3.36 -5.22 18.80
N PHE A 255 3.36 -4.78 17.55
CA PHE A 255 2.76 -5.52 16.45
C PHE A 255 3.68 -6.64 16.00
N ARG A 256 3.12 -7.83 15.86
CA ARG A 256 3.84 -9.01 15.38
C ARG A 256 3.01 -9.66 14.29
N TYR A 257 3.61 -9.86 13.13
CA TYR A 257 3.00 -10.54 11.98
C TYR A 257 4.10 -11.17 11.12
N ILE A 258 3.73 -12.05 10.21
CA ILE A 258 4.66 -12.57 9.22
C ILE A 258 4.60 -11.68 8.00
N GLN A 259 5.76 -11.14 7.60
CA GLN A 259 5.88 -10.30 6.43
C GLN A 259 6.49 -11.06 5.27
N ASN A 260 5.70 -11.25 4.23
CA ASN A 260 6.18 -11.77 2.97
C ASN A 260 6.67 -10.59 2.10
N LEU A 261 7.92 -10.67 1.64
CA LEU A 261 8.54 -9.71 0.74
C LEU A 261 8.68 -10.34 -0.63
N THR A 262 8.00 -9.81 -1.63
CA THR A 262 8.19 -10.26 -3.01
C THR A 262 9.53 -9.74 -3.54
N VAL A 263 10.20 -10.55 -4.34
CA VAL A 263 11.44 -10.20 -5.02
C VAL A 263 11.52 -10.91 -6.36
N SER A 264 11.88 -10.18 -7.41
CA SER A 264 12.01 -10.74 -8.76
C SER A 264 13.22 -11.65 -8.87
N LEU A 265 13.06 -12.77 -9.57
CA LEU A 265 14.19 -13.64 -9.90
C LEU A 265 15.27 -12.90 -10.69
N SER A 266 14.91 -11.95 -11.55
CA SER A 266 15.86 -11.14 -12.32
C SER A 266 16.77 -10.31 -11.42
N THR A 267 16.26 -9.66 -10.37
CA THR A 267 17.04 -8.91 -9.38
C THR A 267 18.08 -9.80 -8.70
N LEU A 268 17.70 -11.03 -8.34
CA LEU A 268 18.58 -12.00 -7.70
C LEU A 268 19.52 -12.72 -8.67
N SER A 269 19.27 -12.64 -9.97
CA SER A 269 20.06 -13.28 -11.00
C SER A 269 21.16 -12.39 -11.57
N ILE A 270 20.92 -11.07 -11.65
CA ILE A 270 21.87 -10.10 -12.17
C ILE A 270 22.88 -9.73 -11.09
N GLY A 271 24.15 -9.99 -11.33
CA GLY A 271 25.20 -9.92 -10.30
C GLY A 271 25.34 -8.55 -9.61
N ARG A 272 25.13 -7.41 -10.32
CA ARG A 272 25.15 -6.07 -9.74
C ARG A 272 23.92 -5.86 -8.82
N HIS A 273 22.71 -6.15 -9.31
CA HIS A 273 21.45 -6.00 -8.58
C HIS A 273 21.44 -6.87 -7.32
N ARG A 274 21.85 -8.13 -7.45
CA ARG A 274 21.94 -9.05 -6.32
C ARG A 274 22.87 -8.54 -5.22
N ARG A 275 24.03 -7.99 -5.56
CA ARG A 275 24.97 -7.45 -4.56
C ARG A 275 24.35 -6.29 -3.78
N GLU A 276 23.72 -5.35 -4.47
CA GLU A 276 23.06 -4.20 -3.85
C GLU A 276 21.86 -4.63 -3.00
N TYR A 277 21.03 -5.55 -3.52
CA TYR A 277 19.90 -6.10 -2.77
C TYR A 277 20.35 -6.82 -1.49
N LEU A 278 21.37 -7.66 -1.56
CA LEU A 278 21.93 -8.34 -0.38
C LEU A 278 22.60 -7.37 0.60
N ALA A 279 23.28 -6.32 0.11
CA ALA A 279 23.81 -5.26 0.98
C ALA A 279 22.68 -4.58 1.78
N ARG A 280 21.51 -4.37 1.15
CA ARG A 280 20.33 -3.86 1.87
C ARG A 280 19.75 -4.90 2.83
N CYS A 281 19.74 -6.19 2.48
CA CYS A 281 19.34 -7.26 3.40
C CYS A 281 20.19 -7.30 4.68
N HIS A 282 21.48 -6.96 4.62
CA HIS A 282 22.35 -6.87 5.80
C HIS A 282 21.91 -5.81 6.82
N SER A 283 21.16 -4.80 6.40
CA SER A 283 20.64 -3.77 7.29
C SER A 283 19.32 -4.16 7.98
N ILE A 284 18.79 -5.35 7.71
CA ILE A 284 17.59 -5.87 8.39
C ILE A 284 17.91 -6.08 9.88
N PRO A 285 17.17 -5.44 10.81
CA PRO A 285 17.35 -5.68 12.23
C PRO A 285 17.16 -7.16 12.58
N SER A 286 18.10 -7.73 13.34
CA SER A 286 18.14 -9.18 13.64
C SER A 286 16.85 -9.69 14.30
N HIS A 287 16.18 -8.85 15.08
CA HIS A 287 14.92 -9.20 15.74
C HIS A 287 13.72 -9.31 14.77
N LEU A 288 13.82 -8.76 13.55
CA LEU A 288 12.79 -8.88 12.51
C LEU A 288 12.98 -10.12 11.64
N ILE A 289 14.19 -10.65 11.50
CA ILE A 289 14.50 -11.80 10.64
C ILE A 289 13.55 -13.00 10.85
N PRO A 290 13.18 -13.37 12.11
CA PRO A 290 12.26 -14.49 12.33
C PRO A 290 10.85 -14.31 11.76
N PHE A 291 10.50 -13.10 11.36
CA PHE A 291 9.17 -12.75 10.85
C PHE A 291 9.17 -12.47 9.33
N ILE A 292 10.33 -12.38 8.71
CA ILE A 292 10.47 -12.09 7.28
C ILE A 292 10.50 -13.39 6.48
N VAL A 293 9.77 -13.40 5.38
CA VAL A 293 9.72 -14.47 4.38
C VAL A 293 9.93 -13.84 3.01
N PHE A 294 10.91 -14.31 2.24
CA PHE A 294 11.05 -13.90 0.84
C PHE A 294 10.17 -14.74 -0.06
N VAL A 295 9.48 -14.11 -1.00
CA VAL A 295 8.69 -14.77 -2.05
C VAL A 295 9.31 -14.42 -3.40
N ILE A 296 9.95 -15.39 -4.04
CA ILE A 296 10.58 -15.21 -5.35
C ILE A 296 9.49 -15.29 -6.42
N GLU A 297 9.43 -14.27 -7.28
CA GLU A 297 8.48 -14.15 -8.39
C GLU A 297 9.22 -14.16 -9.74
N GLY A 298 8.47 -14.35 -10.83
CA GLY A 298 9.01 -14.31 -12.18
C GLY A 298 9.98 -15.47 -12.48
N VAL A 299 9.70 -16.66 -11.94
CA VAL A 299 10.49 -17.85 -12.13
C VAL A 299 10.08 -18.55 -13.43
N PRO A 300 10.94 -18.56 -14.49
CA PRO A 300 10.59 -19.20 -15.75
C PRO A 300 10.58 -20.72 -15.63
N THR A 301 9.81 -21.34 -16.55
CA THR A 301 9.84 -22.80 -16.68
C THR A 301 11.25 -23.25 -17.07
N GLY A 302 11.77 -24.28 -16.36
CA GLY A 302 13.09 -24.87 -16.67
C GLY A 302 14.27 -24.13 -16.05
N VAL A 303 14.05 -23.22 -15.07
CA VAL A 303 15.15 -22.59 -14.32
C VAL A 303 16.07 -23.66 -13.73
N PRO A 304 17.42 -23.53 -13.86
CA PRO A 304 18.36 -24.50 -13.31
C PRO A 304 18.27 -24.59 -11.78
N TYR A 305 18.30 -25.82 -11.26
CA TYR A 305 18.34 -26.09 -9.80
C TYR A 305 19.45 -25.31 -9.08
N SER A 306 20.66 -25.30 -9.65
CA SER A 306 21.81 -24.61 -9.07
C SER A 306 21.52 -23.12 -8.84
N ARG A 307 20.78 -22.49 -9.74
CA ARG A 307 20.41 -21.08 -9.61
C ARG A 307 19.47 -20.86 -8.44
N ILE A 308 18.43 -21.69 -8.29
CA ILE A 308 17.50 -21.61 -7.16
C ILE A 308 18.23 -21.89 -5.85
N SER A 309 19.10 -22.90 -5.82
CA SER A 309 19.90 -23.25 -4.63
C SER A 309 20.84 -22.11 -4.21
N GLU A 310 21.49 -21.44 -5.17
CA GLU A 310 22.33 -20.28 -4.91
C GLU A 310 21.50 -19.15 -4.27
N ILE A 311 20.35 -18.83 -4.86
CA ILE A 311 19.47 -17.74 -4.40
C ILE A 311 18.92 -18.04 -3.00
N THR A 312 18.42 -19.23 -2.75
CA THR A 312 17.89 -19.60 -1.44
C THR A 312 18.98 -19.58 -0.37
N THR A 313 20.18 -20.01 -0.70
CA THR A 313 21.34 -19.99 0.23
C THR A 313 21.69 -18.57 0.66
N VAL A 314 21.70 -17.60 -0.26
CA VAL A 314 22.09 -16.22 0.07
C VAL A 314 20.96 -15.43 0.76
N LEU A 315 19.68 -15.79 0.59
CA LEU A 315 18.55 -15.16 1.27
C LEU A 315 18.26 -15.75 2.67
N LYS A 316 18.61 -17.01 2.89
CA LYS A 316 18.34 -17.72 4.14
C LYS A 316 18.80 -17.03 5.42
N PRO A 317 19.99 -16.35 5.48
CA PRO A 317 20.43 -15.64 6.68
C PRO A 317 19.53 -14.47 7.08
N TYR A 318 18.74 -13.93 6.16
CA TYR A 318 17.92 -12.71 6.33
C TYR A 318 16.43 -13.01 6.47
N SER A 319 16.04 -14.28 6.55
CA SER A 319 14.64 -14.66 6.57
C SER A 319 14.36 -15.96 7.33
N ARG A 320 13.11 -16.08 7.76
CA ARG A 320 12.54 -17.31 8.30
C ARG A 320 12.43 -18.43 7.22
N ALA A 321 12.10 -18.02 5.99
CA ALA A 321 11.88 -18.95 4.88
C ALA A 321 12.00 -18.22 3.54
N VAL A 322 12.25 -19.02 2.49
CA VAL A 322 12.15 -18.59 1.10
C VAL A 322 11.04 -19.41 0.44
N LEU A 323 10.10 -18.72 -0.18
CA LEU A 323 8.98 -19.27 -0.95
C LEU A 323 9.15 -18.91 -2.43
N VAL A 324 8.41 -19.59 -3.29
CA VAL A 324 8.35 -19.30 -4.73
C VAL A 324 6.90 -19.19 -5.15
N LEU A 325 6.54 -18.10 -5.84
CA LEU A 325 5.25 -17.92 -6.50
C LEU A 325 5.41 -18.11 -8.00
N LEU A 326 4.59 -18.99 -8.56
CA LEU A 326 4.57 -19.29 -9.99
C LEU A 326 3.30 -18.73 -10.63
N ASP A 327 3.45 -18.18 -11.82
CA ASP A 327 2.30 -17.75 -12.63
C ASP A 327 1.68 -18.96 -13.34
N ASP A 328 2.50 -19.74 -14.04
CA ASP A 328 2.11 -20.94 -14.77
C ASP A 328 3.22 -22.00 -14.75
N GLY A 329 2.82 -23.23 -15.04
CA GLY A 329 3.75 -24.33 -15.28
C GLY A 329 3.78 -25.38 -14.17
N ALA A 330 4.36 -26.53 -14.50
CA ALA A 330 4.63 -27.63 -13.58
C ALA A 330 6.14 -27.79 -13.43
N PRO A 331 6.79 -27.05 -12.52
CA PRO A 331 8.23 -27.17 -12.32
C PRO A 331 8.60 -28.51 -11.71
N ASN A 332 9.88 -28.86 -11.76
CA ASN A 332 10.40 -29.98 -10.98
C ASN A 332 10.42 -29.63 -9.48
N LEU A 333 9.30 -29.88 -8.79
CA LEU A 333 9.11 -29.52 -7.37
C LEU A 333 10.14 -30.18 -6.45
N ALA A 334 10.64 -31.38 -6.81
CA ALA A 334 11.69 -32.02 -6.05
C ALA A 334 12.98 -31.19 -6.04
N ALA A 335 13.33 -30.58 -7.17
CA ALA A 335 14.49 -29.71 -7.27
C ALA A 335 14.35 -28.45 -6.41
N PHE A 336 13.16 -27.84 -6.35
CA PHE A 336 12.90 -26.68 -5.48
C PHE A 336 12.98 -27.05 -3.99
N ALA A 337 12.41 -28.18 -3.58
CA ALA A 337 12.51 -28.66 -2.20
C ALA A 337 13.99 -28.91 -1.80
N GLN A 338 14.77 -29.57 -2.65
CA GLN A 338 16.22 -29.80 -2.44
C GLN A 338 17.01 -28.48 -2.40
N ALA A 339 16.62 -27.49 -3.20
CA ALA A 339 17.22 -26.15 -3.18
C ALA A 339 16.92 -25.37 -1.90
N GLY A 340 16.12 -25.88 -0.97
CA GLY A 340 15.79 -25.25 0.29
C GLY A 340 14.60 -24.31 0.23
N VAL A 341 13.81 -24.33 -0.85
CA VAL A 341 12.52 -23.63 -0.94
C VAL A 341 11.55 -24.28 0.06
N ARG A 342 10.97 -23.44 0.94
CA ARG A 342 10.11 -23.93 2.02
C ARG A 342 8.65 -24.05 1.62
N GLY A 343 8.23 -23.34 0.58
CA GLY A 343 6.86 -23.42 0.07
C GLY A 343 6.75 -22.91 -1.35
N MET A 344 5.71 -23.36 -2.02
CA MET A 344 5.40 -22.95 -3.39
C MET A 344 3.95 -22.57 -3.53
N GLY A 345 3.70 -21.53 -4.30
CA GLY A 345 2.36 -21.03 -4.60
C GLY A 345 2.12 -20.87 -6.08
N ILE A 346 0.85 -20.72 -6.40
CA ILE A 346 0.39 -20.34 -7.75
C ILE A 346 -0.64 -19.24 -7.68
N THR A 347 -0.69 -18.42 -8.73
CA THR A 347 -1.66 -17.35 -8.90
C THR A 347 -2.89 -17.85 -9.67
N VAL A 348 -4.09 -17.53 -9.16
CA VAL A 348 -5.35 -17.70 -9.90
C VAL A 348 -5.66 -16.40 -10.62
N HIS A 349 -5.55 -16.41 -11.95
CA HIS A 349 -5.72 -15.20 -12.75
C HIS A 349 -7.18 -14.75 -12.88
N ALA A 350 -7.40 -13.45 -13.10
CA ALA A 350 -8.73 -12.94 -13.43
C ALA A 350 -9.18 -13.52 -14.77
N GLY A 351 -10.44 -14.05 -14.80
CA GLY A 351 -11.01 -14.66 -15.99
C GLY A 351 -10.58 -16.10 -16.27
N GLU A 352 -9.74 -16.71 -15.41
CA GLU A 352 -9.45 -18.13 -15.50
C GLU A 352 -10.74 -18.94 -15.21
N PRO A 353 -11.14 -19.90 -16.08
CA PRO A 353 -12.30 -20.76 -15.84
C PRO A 353 -12.15 -21.57 -14.55
N ASP A 354 -13.19 -21.63 -13.72
CA ASP A 354 -13.18 -22.32 -12.43
C ASP A 354 -12.72 -23.78 -12.53
N ALA A 355 -13.17 -24.50 -13.56
CA ALA A 355 -12.78 -25.90 -13.78
C ALA A 355 -11.27 -26.04 -14.03
N ARG A 356 -10.66 -25.12 -14.78
CA ARG A 356 -9.21 -25.11 -15.03
C ARG A 356 -8.44 -24.79 -13.74
N ALA A 357 -8.85 -23.75 -13.04
CA ALA A 357 -8.28 -23.35 -11.75
C ALA A 357 -8.36 -24.51 -10.74
N THR A 358 -9.52 -25.18 -10.63
CA THR A 358 -9.71 -26.33 -9.73
C THR A 358 -8.74 -27.44 -10.02
N ASN A 359 -8.63 -27.91 -11.28
CA ASN A 359 -7.72 -28.98 -11.67
C ASN A 359 -6.26 -28.61 -11.39
N ARG A 360 -5.88 -27.36 -11.67
CA ARG A 360 -4.53 -26.83 -11.46
C ARG A 360 -4.20 -26.77 -9.97
N LEU A 361 -5.10 -26.26 -9.13
CA LEU A 361 -4.92 -26.20 -7.69
C LEU A 361 -4.76 -27.57 -7.06
N HIS A 362 -5.63 -28.53 -7.38
CA HIS A 362 -5.55 -29.89 -6.82
C HIS A 362 -4.30 -30.63 -7.27
N SER A 363 -3.96 -30.58 -8.55
CA SER A 363 -2.75 -31.22 -9.08
C SER A 363 -1.51 -30.64 -8.42
N PHE A 364 -1.38 -29.32 -8.41
CA PHE A 364 -0.22 -28.61 -7.87
C PHE A 364 -0.11 -28.82 -6.34
N GLY A 365 -1.20 -28.64 -5.59
CA GLY A 365 -1.23 -28.80 -4.14
C GLY A 365 -0.83 -30.22 -3.70
N THR A 366 -1.31 -31.24 -4.42
CA THR A 366 -0.91 -32.65 -4.17
C THR A 366 0.60 -32.84 -4.35
N HIS A 367 1.19 -32.28 -5.39
CA HIS A 367 2.63 -32.38 -5.64
C HIS A 367 3.45 -31.59 -4.62
N VAL A 368 3.06 -30.37 -4.27
CA VAL A 368 3.75 -29.54 -3.25
C VAL A 368 3.79 -30.27 -1.90
N LYS A 369 2.64 -30.84 -1.48
CA LYS A 369 2.55 -31.60 -0.22
C LYS A 369 3.43 -32.85 -0.17
N ARG A 370 3.56 -33.56 -1.29
CA ARG A 370 4.45 -34.75 -1.37
C ARG A 370 5.89 -34.39 -1.06
N HIS A 371 6.32 -33.19 -1.31
CA HIS A 371 7.68 -32.73 -1.02
C HIS A 371 7.79 -31.99 0.34
N GLY A 372 6.77 -32.04 1.19
CA GLY A 372 6.78 -31.44 2.52
C GLY A 372 6.85 -29.90 2.50
N MET A 373 6.47 -29.27 1.38
CA MET A 373 6.48 -27.83 1.21
C MET A 373 5.12 -27.21 1.57
N ILE A 374 5.14 -25.96 1.99
CA ILE A 374 3.95 -25.15 2.21
C ILE A 374 3.31 -24.85 0.84
N PHE A 375 2.00 -25.08 0.73
CA PHE A 375 1.22 -24.67 -0.43
C PHE A 375 0.46 -23.39 -0.14
N PHE A 376 0.57 -22.39 -1.01
CA PHE A 376 -0.18 -21.13 -0.90
C PHE A 376 -0.75 -20.71 -2.25
N VAL A 377 -1.83 -19.93 -2.22
CA VAL A 377 -2.56 -19.49 -3.42
C VAL A 377 -2.80 -17.98 -3.35
N ASP A 378 -2.44 -17.27 -4.42
CA ASP A 378 -2.83 -15.87 -4.62
C ASP A 378 -3.96 -15.74 -5.64
N GLY A 379 -4.73 -14.63 -5.54
CA GLY A 379 -5.80 -14.32 -6.48
C GLY A 379 -7.17 -14.90 -6.12
N ILE A 380 -7.43 -15.28 -4.88
CA ILE A 380 -8.74 -15.78 -4.42
C ILE A 380 -9.79 -14.67 -4.46
N ARG A 381 -10.82 -14.84 -5.32
CA ARG A 381 -11.87 -13.83 -5.56
C ARG A 381 -13.25 -14.23 -5.04
N SER A 382 -13.50 -15.53 -4.89
CA SER A 382 -14.82 -16.04 -4.49
C SER A 382 -14.74 -17.07 -3.37
N ALA A 383 -15.85 -17.24 -2.64
CA ALA A 383 -15.97 -18.26 -1.61
C ALA A 383 -15.82 -19.70 -2.17
N ALA A 384 -16.30 -19.91 -3.39
CA ALA A 384 -16.12 -21.21 -4.07
C ALA A 384 -14.64 -21.48 -4.30
N MET A 385 -13.87 -20.50 -4.80
CA MET A 385 -12.44 -20.63 -5.03
C MET A 385 -11.65 -20.81 -3.72
N LEU A 386 -12.07 -20.16 -2.62
CA LEU A 386 -11.48 -20.37 -1.31
C LEU A 386 -11.61 -21.83 -0.87
N ARG A 387 -12.80 -22.43 -0.99
CA ARG A 387 -13.01 -23.84 -0.65
C ARG A 387 -12.19 -24.77 -1.52
N ILE A 388 -12.14 -24.51 -2.82
CA ILE A 388 -11.31 -25.30 -3.75
C ILE A 388 -9.83 -25.23 -3.33
N ALA A 389 -9.32 -24.07 -2.96
CA ALA A 389 -7.95 -23.91 -2.48
C ALA A 389 -7.71 -24.64 -1.15
N GLU A 390 -8.66 -24.58 -0.21
CA GLU A 390 -8.60 -25.33 1.05
C GLU A 390 -8.61 -26.84 0.81
N ASP A 391 -9.50 -27.34 -0.05
CA ASP A 391 -9.61 -28.76 -0.42
C ASP A 391 -8.34 -29.25 -1.15
N ALA A 392 -7.74 -28.41 -2.00
CA ALA A 392 -6.44 -28.67 -2.60
C ALA A 392 -5.29 -28.64 -1.57
N GLY A 393 -5.58 -28.13 -0.36
CA GLY A 393 -4.69 -28.10 0.79
C GLY A 393 -3.78 -26.91 0.86
N ALA A 394 -4.20 -25.77 0.35
CA ALA A 394 -3.51 -24.50 0.57
C ALA A 394 -3.52 -24.15 2.05
N SER A 395 -2.34 -23.91 2.60
CA SER A 395 -2.17 -23.46 3.99
C SER A 395 -2.39 -21.93 4.13
N TYR A 396 -2.09 -21.21 3.07
CA TYR A 396 -2.23 -19.75 3.02
C TYR A 396 -2.88 -19.31 1.73
N VAL A 397 -3.78 -18.33 1.83
CA VAL A 397 -4.47 -17.79 0.67
C VAL A 397 -4.53 -16.26 0.72
N ALA A 398 -4.38 -15.61 -0.42
CA ALA A 398 -4.48 -14.17 -0.58
C ALA A 398 -5.37 -13.82 -1.78
N GLY A 399 -5.83 -12.59 -1.84
CA GLY A 399 -6.62 -12.09 -2.96
C GLY A 399 -7.80 -11.22 -2.54
N PRO A 400 -8.60 -10.72 -3.50
CA PRO A 400 -9.67 -9.75 -3.26
C PRO A 400 -10.74 -10.19 -2.25
N LEU A 401 -11.04 -11.50 -2.16
CA LEU A 401 -11.96 -12.04 -1.15
C LEU A 401 -11.42 -11.85 0.28
N ILE A 402 -10.12 -12.05 0.47
CA ILE A 402 -9.47 -12.03 1.77
C ILE A 402 -9.39 -10.59 2.30
N GLY A 403 -9.02 -9.66 1.45
CA GLY A 403 -8.99 -8.25 1.79
C GLY A 403 -8.37 -7.40 0.68
N GLN A 404 -8.62 -6.11 0.77
CA GLN A 404 -8.01 -5.12 -0.13
C GLN A 404 -6.58 -4.85 0.27
N ASP A 405 -5.79 -4.41 -0.68
CA ASP A 405 -4.45 -3.90 -0.45
C ASP A 405 -4.52 -2.63 0.43
N THR A 406 -3.54 -2.46 1.29
CA THR A 406 -3.47 -1.36 2.26
C THR A 406 -2.05 -0.81 2.32
N ASP A 407 -1.91 0.47 2.65
CA ASP A 407 -0.60 1.13 2.74
C ASP A 407 0.24 0.63 3.93
N VAL A 408 -0.40 0.08 4.96
CA VAL A 408 0.25 -0.45 6.16
C VAL A 408 -0.46 -1.72 6.62
N PRO A 409 0.26 -2.75 7.10
CA PRO A 409 -0.34 -3.94 7.70
C PRO A 409 -1.25 -3.61 8.88
N GLY A 410 -2.39 -4.30 8.96
CA GLY A 410 -3.31 -4.18 10.08
C GLY A 410 -3.03 -5.17 11.21
N HIS A 411 -3.82 -5.10 12.28
CA HIS A 411 -3.75 -6.05 13.38
C HIS A 411 -4.05 -7.49 12.95
N MET A 412 -3.40 -8.43 13.63
CA MET A 412 -3.76 -9.84 13.57
C MET A 412 -5.23 -10.01 13.94
N LYS A 413 -6.00 -10.71 13.12
CA LYS A 413 -7.42 -10.90 13.32
C LYS A 413 -7.83 -12.33 13.05
N ARG A 414 -8.48 -12.96 14.01
CA ARG A 414 -9.18 -14.23 13.76
C ARG A 414 -10.44 -13.93 12.94
N MET A 415 -10.65 -14.72 11.91
CA MET A 415 -11.81 -14.57 11.02
C MET A 415 -12.29 -15.95 10.58
N THR A 416 -13.60 -16.15 10.66
CA THR A 416 -14.24 -17.32 10.06
C THR A 416 -14.45 -17.11 8.55
N GLU A 417 -14.64 -18.19 7.81
CA GLU A 417 -14.99 -18.14 6.38
C GLU A 417 -16.25 -17.27 6.14
N ARG A 418 -17.24 -17.39 7.02
CA ARG A 418 -18.48 -16.57 6.94
C ARG A 418 -18.21 -15.08 7.07
N GLU A 419 -17.34 -14.68 7.97
CA GLU A 419 -16.96 -13.28 8.16
C GLU A 419 -16.17 -12.73 6.97
N LEU A 420 -15.28 -13.52 6.35
CA LEU A 420 -14.59 -13.17 5.11
C LEU A 420 -15.58 -12.88 3.97
N ILE A 421 -16.55 -13.79 3.77
CA ILE A 421 -17.57 -13.67 2.72
C ILE A 421 -18.47 -12.44 2.98
N GLN A 422 -18.90 -12.23 4.22
CA GLN A 422 -19.74 -11.08 4.57
C GLN A 422 -18.99 -9.74 4.40
N LYS A 423 -17.73 -9.69 4.75
CA LYS A 423 -16.87 -8.50 4.58
C LYS A 423 -16.73 -8.16 3.10
N SER A 424 -16.44 -9.15 2.26
CA SER A 424 -16.31 -8.97 0.82
C SER A 424 -17.62 -8.49 0.18
N ALA A 425 -18.77 -9.04 0.59
CA ALA A 425 -20.08 -8.62 0.10
C ALA A 425 -20.45 -7.18 0.50
N LYS A 426 -20.05 -6.71 1.69
CA LYS A 426 -20.25 -5.32 2.10
C LYS A 426 -19.38 -4.37 1.28
N THR A 427 -18.12 -4.72 1.03
CA THR A 427 -17.19 -3.90 0.23
C THR A 427 -17.64 -3.78 -1.23
N ALA A 428 -18.24 -4.85 -1.80
CA ALA A 428 -18.77 -4.83 -3.15
C ALA A 428 -20.06 -3.98 -3.33
N ARG A 429 -20.81 -3.72 -2.25
CA ARG A 429 -22.01 -2.86 -2.27
C ARG A 429 -21.71 -1.36 -2.13
N HIS A 430 -20.48 -1.02 -1.77
CA HIS A 430 -20.01 0.37 -1.61
C HIS A 430 -19.09 0.83 -2.75
N ARG A 431 -18.97 0.02 -3.80
CA ARG A 431 -18.37 0.36 -5.10
C ARG A 431 -19.49 0.52 -6.13
#